data_0ed8f7c39503260569ee60b76b24c1b4
#
_entry.id   0ed8f7c39503260569ee60b76b24c1b4
#
_cell.length_a   1.000
_cell.length_b   1.000
_cell.length_c   1.000
_cell.angle_alpha   90.00
_cell.angle_beta   90.00
_cell.angle_gamma   90.00
#
_symmetry.space_group_name_H-M   'P 1'
#
loop_
_entity.id
_entity.type
_entity.pdbx_description
1 polymer ?
#
loop_
_entity_poly.entity_id
_entity_poly.type
_entity_poly.pdbx_seq_one_letter_code
_entity_poly.pdbx_strand_id
1 'polypeptide(L)'
;MNIVKNKISNNSEKIFLLHQVHSNKYIFINKNYKNRRKIKADAIITNVAKLPIGILTADCAPILIYDHQEKMISAIHAGWKGAIKGIVPKVINFMVKKGCKKKDIVAVIGPCISQNSYKVKDDFKSKFI
;
A
#
# COMPACT_ATOMS: atom_id res chain seq x y z
N MET A 1 2.38 17.69 -6.61
CA MET A 1 2.05 16.40 -7.25
C MET A 1 2.59 16.23 -8.69
N ASN A 2 2.76 17.30 -9.46
CA ASN A 2 3.32 17.21 -10.82
C ASN A 2 4.80 16.76 -10.89
N ILE A 3 5.62 17.12 -9.90
CA ILE A 3 7.05 16.74 -9.84
C ILE A 3 7.23 15.22 -9.73
N VAL A 4 6.38 14.55 -8.95
CA VAL A 4 6.46 13.10 -8.76
C VAL A 4 6.00 12.35 -10.02
N LYS A 5 4.99 12.86 -10.73
CA LYS A 5 4.54 12.30 -12.01
C LYS A 5 5.66 12.26 -13.06
N ASN A 6 6.39 13.36 -13.20
CA ASN A 6 7.46 13.48 -14.19
C ASN A 6 8.67 12.58 -13.90
N LYS A 7 8.88 12.18 -12.62
CA LYS A 7 9.96 11.27 -12.23
C LYS A 7 9.61 9.79 -12.38
N ILE A 8 8.31 9.43 -12.33
CA ILE A 8 7.87 8.03 -12.37
C ILE A 8 7.51 7.58 -13.79
N SER A 9 7.04 8.48 -14.63
CA SER A 9 6.64 8.17 -15.99
C SER A 9 6.75 9.39 -16.89
N ASN A 10 7.41 9.23 -18.03
CA ASN A 10 7.44 10.25 -19.09
C ASN A 10 6.07 10.43 -19.77
N ASN A 11 5.08 9.61 -19.42
CA ASN A 11 3.70 9.70 -19.86
C ASN A 11 2.82 10.20 -18.71
N SER A 12 2.00 11.17 -18.98
CA SER A 12 1.09 11.90 -18.09
C SER A 12 -0.05 11.07 -17.48
N GLU A 13 0.16 9.78 -17.19
CA GLU A 13 -0.86 8.96 -16.54
C GLU A 13 -1.07 9.40 -15.09
N LYS A 14 -2.33 9.55 -14.73
CA LYS A 14 -2.76 9.95 -13.39
C LYS A 14 -2.38 8.85 -12.39
N ILE A 15 -1.62 9.19 -11.35
CA ILE A 15 -1.36 8.26 -10.24
C ILE A 15 -2.70 7.88 -9.60
N PHE A 16 -2.94 6.57 -9.48
CA PHE A 16 -4.13 6.07 -8.81
C PHE A 16 -3.94 6.18 -7.29
N LEU A 17 -4.81 6.94 -6.63
CA LEU A 17 -4.79 7.20 -5.20
C LEU A 17 -6.11 6.77 -4.55
N LEU A 18 -6.02 6.36 -3.28
CA LEU A 18 -7.17 6.01 -2.44
C LEU A 18 -7.63 7.16 -1.56
N HIS A 19 -8.82 7.02 -1.02
CA HIS A 19 -9.25 7.71 0.19
C HIS A 19 -8.84 6.86 1.39
N GLN A 20 -7.65 7.16 1.96
CA GLN A 20 -7.07 6.41 3.08
C GLN A 20 -7.84 6.72 4.37
N VAL A 21 -8.16 5.68 5.13
CA VAL A 21 -9.00 5.74 6.34
C VAL A 21 -8.40 4.97 7.52
N HIS A 22 -7.10 4.63 7.46
CA HIS A 22 -6.38 3.85 8.47
C HIS A 22 -7.02 2.49 8.75
N SER A 23 -7.51 1.84 7.69
CA SER A 23 -8.13 0.52 7.74
C SER A 23 -7.14 -0.59 7.33
N ASN A 24 -7.62 -1.83 7.33
CA ASN A 24 -6.93 -2.96 6.72
C ASN A 24 -7.57 -3.41 5.40
N LYS A 25 -8.30 -2.50 4.74
CA LYS A 25 -8.91 -2.75 3.45
C LYS A 25 -7.92 -2.50 2.33
N TYR A 26 -8.00 -3.32 1.30
CA TYR A 26 -7.24 -3.16 0.07
C TYR A 26 -8.17 -3.25 -1.14
N ILE A 27 -7.70 -2.78 -2.28
CA ILE A 27 -8.34 -2.98 -3.57
C ILE A 27 -7.38 -3.65 -4.53
N PHE A 28 -7.92 -4.43 -5.46
CA PHE A 28 -7.19 -5.00 -6.57
C PHE A 28 -7.66 -4.38 -7.88
N ILE A 29 -6.72 -3.80 -8.60
CA ILE A 29 -6.96 -3.17 -9.90
C ILE A 29 -6.39 -4.10 -10.97
N ASN A 30 -7.26 -4.61 -11.82
CA ASN A 30 -6.90 -5.36 -13.02
C ASN A 30 -7.35 -4.60 -14.28
N LYS A 31 -7.08 -5.15 -15.45
CA LYS A 31 -7.45 -4.55 -16.75
C LYS A 31 -8.95 -4.26 -16.89
N ASN A 32 -9.80 -4.99 -16.16
CA ASN A 32 -11.25 -4.84 -16.19
C ASN A 32 -11.79 -3.86 -15.14
N TYR A 33 -10.91 -3.24 -14.36
CA TYR A 33 -11.32 -2.31 -13.31
C TYR A 33 -11.89 -1.02 -13.90
N LYS A 34 -13.18 -0.77 -13.67
CA LYS A 34 -13.92 0.36 -14.25
C LYS A 34 -14.32 1.43 -13.24
N ASN A 35 -14.11 1.20 -11.94
CA ASN A 35 -14.55 2.14 -10.93
C ASN A 35 -13.63 3.38 -10.90
N ARG A 36 -14.20 4.55 -11.15
CA ARG A 36 -13.51 5.84 -11.15
C ARG A 36 -13.65 6.62 -9.84
N ARG A 37 -14.42 6.10 -8.86
CA ARG A 37 -14.62 6.77 -7.57
C ARG A 37 -13.45 6.49 -6.64
N LYS A 38 -13.09 7.46 -5.80
CA LYS A 38 -12.13 7.24 -4.72
C LYS A 38 -12.67 6.20 -3.75
N ILE A 39 -11.98 5.08 -3.63
CA ILE A 39 -12.34 3.99 -2.75
C ILE A 39 -11.70 4.20 -1.38
N LYS A 40 -12.47 3.95 -0.32
CA LYS A 40 -11.98 3.96 1.06
C LYS A 40 -11.22 2.67 1.34
N ALA A 41 -9.90 2.73 1.28
CA ALA A 41 -8.98 1.63 1.56
C ALA A 41 -7.58 2.18 1.84
N ASP A 42 -6.68 1.33 2.31
CA ASP A 42 -5.32 1.72 2.69
C ASP A 42 -4.24 0.91 1.97
N ALA A 43 -4.62 0.05 1.03
CA ALA A 43 -3.70 -0.61 0.13
C ALA A 43 -4.27 -0.76 -1.29
N ILE A 44 -3.39 -0.67 -2.27
CA ILE A 44 -3.68 -0.92 -3.68
C ILE A 44 -2.79 -2.06 -4.15
N ILE A 45 -3.37 -2.99 -4.88
CA ILE A 45 -2.66 -4.07 -5.55
C ILE A 45 -3.00 -4.00 -7.03
N THR A 46 -2.03 -4.15 -7.91
CA THR A 46 -2.29 -4.18 -9.35
C THR A 46 -1.32 -5.08 -10.11
N ASN A 47 -1.79 -5.66 -11.20
CA ASN A 47 -1.01 -6.33 -12.22
C ASN A 47 -1.11 -5.62 -13.58
N VAL A 48 -1.63 -4.40 -13.60
CA VAL A 48 -1.74 -3.60 -14.83
C VAL A 48 -0.42 -2.89 -15.08
N ALA A 49 0.23 -3.22 -16.20
CA ALA A 49 1.46 -2.57 -16.60
C ALA A 49 1.25 -1.05 -16.82
N LYS A 50 2.25 -0.26 -16.45
CA LYS A 50 2.28 1.21 -16.61
C LYS A 50 1.19 1.96 -15.83
N LEU A 51 0.44 1.31 -14.94
CA LEU A 51 -0.47 1.98 -14.02
C LEU A 51 0.30 2.45 -12.78
N PRO A 52 0.58 3.75 -12.62
CA PRO A 52 1.19 4.25 -11.40
C PRO A 52 0.17 4.24 -10.26
N ILE A 53 0.51 3.55 -9.17
CA ILE A 53 -0.26 3.54 -7.94
C ILE A 53 0.49 4.27 -6.83
N GLY A 54 -0.22 4.85 -5.88
CA GLY A 54 0.40 5.58 -4.78
C GLY A 54 -0.44 5.60 -3.52
N ILE A 55 0.24 5.83 -2.40
CA ILE A 55 -0.36 6.17 -1.11
C ILE A 55 0.32 7.43 -0.57
N LEU A 56 -0.35 8.11 0.33
CA LEU A 56 0.16 9.32 0.97
C LEU A 56 0.44 9.00 2.44
N THR A 57 1.63 9.37 2.90
CA THR A 57 2.02 9.22 4.31
C THR A 57 2.71 10.48 4.81
N ALA A 58 2.58 10.73 6.10
CA ALA A 58 3.44 11.62 6.87
C ALA A 58 4.24 10.78 7.87
N ASP A 59 3.58 10.30 8.92
CA ASP A 59 4.20 9.52 10.00
C ASP A 59 4.00 8.01 9.84
N CYS A 60 2.90 7.59 9.19
CA CYS A 60 2.58 6.18 8.98
C CYS A 60 3.56 5.51 8.03
N ALA A 61 3.81 4.22 8.22
CA ALA A 61 4.74 3.45 7.39
C ALA A 61 4.19 3.20 5.98
N PRO A 62 4.88 3.68 4.92
CA PRO A 62 4.60 3.26 3.56
C PRO A 62 5.30 1.94 3.28
N ILE A 63 4.58 0.97 2.73
CA ILE A 63 5.15 -0.32 2.35
C ILE A 63 4.85 -0.56 0.88
N LEU A 64 5.91 -0.80 0.11
CA LEU A 64 5.82 -1.17 -1.29
C LEU A 64 6.17 -2.65 -1.44
N ILE A 65 5.36 -3.36 -2.20
CA ILE A 65 5.56 -4.78 -2.47
C ILE A 65 5.63 -5.00 -3.98
N TYR A 66 6.53 -5.87 -4.40
CA TYR A 66 6.72 -6.25 -5.79
C TYR A 66 6.99 -7.75 -5.94
N ASP A 67 6.34 -8.36 -6.90
CA ASP A 67 6.63 -9.70 -7.41
C ASP A 67 6.89 -9.59 -8.91
N HIS A 68 8.14 -9.92 -9.33
CA HIS A 68 8.57 -9.76 -10.71
C HIS A 68 8.10 -10.90 -11.62
N GLN A 69 7.79 -12.07 -11.07
CA GLN A 69 7.31 -13.22 -11.84
C GLN A 69 5.87 -12.97 -12.31
N GLU A 70 4.99 -12.62 -11.36
CA GLU A 70 3.57 -12.32 -11.63
C GLU A 70 3.35 -10.87 -12.07
N LYS A 71 4.42 -10.04 -12.09
CA LYS A 71 4.38 -8.61 -12.43
C LYS A 71 3.31 -7.87 -11.62
N MET A 72 3.22 -8.19 -10.34
CA MET A 72 2.26 -7.63 -9.41
C MET A 72 2.94 -6.68 -8.44
N ILE A 73 2.33 -5.52 -8.22
CA ILE A 73 2.82 -4.50 -7.29
C ILE A 73 1.74 -4.13 -6.28
N SER A 74 2.16 -3.65 -5.12
CA SER A 74 1.26 -3.09 -4.13
C SER A 74 1.88 -1.87 -3.44
N ALA A 75 1.03 -0.92 -3.08
CA ALA A 75 1.36 0.22 -2.22
C ALA A 75 0.43 0.19 -1.01
N ILE A 76 0.99 0.17 0.20
CA ILE A 76 0.28 0.01 1.47
C ILE A 76 0.55 1.19 2.37
N HIS A 77 -0.50 1.81 2.87
CA HIS A 77 -0.46 2.77 3.97
C HIS A 77 -0.68 2.01 5.29
N ALA A 78 0.41 1.75 6.01
CA ALA A 78 0.37 1.02 7.28
C ALA A 78 0.44 1.99 8.47
N GLY A 79 -0.67 2.63 8.80
CA GLY A 79 -0.86 3.26 10.10
C GLY A 79 -1.06 2.18 11.17
N TRP A 80 -0.87 2.52 12.46
CA TRP A 80 -0.93 1.54 13.56
C TRP A 80 -2.24 0.74 13.57
N LYS A 81 -3.39 1.36 13.24
CA LYS A 81 -4.70 0.66 13.18
C LYS A 81 -4.75 -0.37 12.06
N GLY A 82 -4.21 -0.05 10.89
CA GLY A 82 -4.12 -0.98 9.76
C GLY A 82 -3.12 -2.10 10.03
N ALA A 83 -1.98 -1.75 10.63
CA ALA A 83 -0.93 -2.72 10.98
C ALA A 83 -1.43 -3.77 11.97
N ILE A 84 -2.05 -3.36 13.10
CA ILE A 84 -2.60 -4.30 14.09
C ILE A 84 -3.73 -5.16 13.52
N LYS A 85 -4.51 -4.64 12.57
CA LYS A 85 -5.56 -5.40 11.86
C LYS A 85 -5.02 -6.23 10.70
N GLY A 86 -3.70 -6.31 10.53
CA GLY A 86 -3.03 -7.17 9.58
C GLY A 86 -3.15 -6.77 8.11
N ILE A 87 -3.04 -5.47 7.78
CA ILE A 87 -3.14 -5.02 6.39
C ILE A 87 -2.06 -5.66 5.51
N VAL A 88 -0.82 -5.77 6.00
CA VAL A 88 0.29 -6.35 5.23
C VAL A 88 0.09 -7.84 4.97
N PRO A 89 -0.19 -8.69 6.00
CA PRO A 89 -0.51 -10.10 5.76
C PRO A 89 -1.69 -10.30 4.80
N LYS A 90 -2.73 -9.46 4.88
CA LYS A 90 -3.87 -9.55 3.96
C LYS A 90 -3.46 -9.31 2.50
N VAL A 91 -2.64 -8.29 2.25
CA VAL A 91 -2.13 -7.98 0.91
C VAL A 91 -1.27 -9.13 0.39
N ILE A 92 -0.30 -9.61 1.18
CA ILE A 92 0.59 -10.71 0.80
C ILE A 92 -0.24 -11.99 0.51
N ASN A 93 -1.19 -12.33 1.37
CA ASN A 93 -2.04 -13.50 1.17
C ASN A 93 -2.87 -13.40 -0.10
N PHE A 94 -3.37 -12.20 -0.43
CA PHE A 94 -4.06 -11.97 -1.70
C PHE A 94 -3.13 -12.16 -2.90
N MET A 95 -1.92 -11.59 -2.86
CA MET A 95 -0.91 -11.76 -3.93
C MET A 95 -0.57 -13.24 -4.12
N VAL A 96 -0.39 -13.99 -3.04
CA VAL A 96 -0.13 -15.45 -3.10
C VAL A 96 -1.31 -16.20 -3.72
N LYS A 97 -2.55 -15.86 -3.37
CA LYS A 97 -3.76 -16.43 -4.01
C LYS A 97 -3.84 -16.12 -5.50
N LYS A 98 -3.18 -15.06 -5.96
CA LYS A 98 -3.09 -14.67 -7.37
C LYS A 98 -1.89 -15.28 -8.11
N GLY A 99 -1.11 -16.13 -7.46
CA GLY A 99 -0.01 -16.86 -8.07
C GLY A 99 1.39 -16.47 -7.60
N CYS A 100 1.53 -15.35 -6.89
CA CYS A 100 2.81 -14.93 -6.32
C CYS A 100 3.35 -15.99 -5.34
N LYS A 101 4.64 -16.26 -5.40
CA LYS A 101 5.30 -17.14 -4.42
C LYS A 101 5.97 -16.28 -3.37
N LYS A 102 5.82 -16.62 -2.10
CA LYS A 102 6.40 -15.85 -0.98
C LYS A 102 7.90 -15.55 -1.15
N LYS A 103 8.66 -16.49 -1.71
CA LYS A 103 10.10 -16.36 -1.96
C LYS A 103 10.46 -15.32 -3.03
N ASP A 104 9.52 -15.00 -3.92
CA ASP A 104 9.72 -14.07 -5.03
C ASP A 104 9.19 -12.66 -4.72
N ILE A 105 8.51 -12.51 -3.58
CA ILE A 105 7.96 -11.23 -3.11
C ILE A 105 9.07 -10.42 -2.44
N VAL A 106 9.28 -9.20 -2.92
CA VAL A 106 10.14 -8.19 -2.31
C VAL A 106 9.27 -7.12 -1.68
N ALA A 107 9.57 -6.76 -0.43
CA ALA A 107 8.89 -5.68 0.29
C ALA A 107 9.91 -4.65 0.77
N VAL A 108 9.56 -3.37 0.63
CA VAL A 108 10.37 -2.24 1.11
C VAL A 108 9.50 -1.35 1.98
N ILE A 109 10.00 -1.00 3.16
CA ILE A 109 9.40 -0.02 4.05
C ILE A 109 10.08 1.33 3.79
N GLY A 110 9.31 2.33 3.45
CA GLY A 110 9.80 3.68 3.25
C GLY A 110 9.90 4.50 4.55
N PRO A 111 10.33 5.76 4.46
CA PRO A 111 10.46 6.63 5.64
C PRO A 111 9.14 6.75 6.41
N CYS A 112 9.22 6.62 7.73
CA CYS A 112 8.11 6.79 8.65
C CYS A 112 8.62 7.35 9.98
N ILE A 113 7.71 7.68 10.90
CA ILE A 113 8.07 8.17 12.23
C ILE A 113 8.90 7.13 12.99
N SER A 114 9.96 7.57 13.65
CA SER A 114 10.82 6.71 14.49
C SER A 114 10.14 6.40 15.83
N GLN A 115 10.55 5.31 16.45
CA GLN A 115 10.07 4.92 17.79
C GLN A 115 10.28 6.06 18.82
N ASN A 116 11.42 6.71 18.79
CA ASN A 116 11.77 7.79 19.74
C ASN A 116 10.92 9.05 19.58
N SER A 117 10.36 9.26 18.38
CA SER A 117 9.52 10.42 18.08
C SER A 117 8.03 10.12 18.21
N TYR A 118 7.65 8.84 18.33
CA TYR A 118 6.26 8.41 18.34
C TYR A 118 5.68 8.40 19.74
N LYS A 119 5.21 9.57 20.20
CA LYS A 119 4.57 9.72 21.51
C LYS A 119 3.14 9.14 21.49
N VAL A 120 2.87 8.22 22.39
CA VAL A 120 1.57 7.56 22.56
C VAL A 120 1.11 7.66 24.03
N LYS A 121 -0.18 7.47 24.26
CA LYS A 121 -0.75 7.40 25.62
C LYS A 121 -0.46 6.04 26.26
N ASP A 122 -0.55 5.97 27.59
CA ASP A 122 -0.24 4.77 28.37
C ASP A 122 -1.09 3.55 28.00
N ASP A 123 -2.34 3.78 27.58
CA ASP A 123 -3.27 2.73 27.15
C ASP A 123 -2.96 2.17 25.74
N PHE A 124 -1.98 2.75 25.03
CA PHE A 124 -1.69 2.35 23.65
C PHE A 124 -1.16 0.91 23.57
N LYS A 125 -0.29 0.52 24.50
CA LYS A 125 0.30 -0.81 24.54
C LYS A 125 -0.75 -1.92 24.65
N SER A 126 -1.81 -1.72 25.42
CA SER A 126 -2.87 -2.70 25.61
C SER A 126 -3.67 -3.03 24.34
N LYS A 127 -3.55 -2.20 23.29
CA LYS A 127 -4.20 -2.43 21.99
C LYS A 127 -3.48 -3.47 21.12
N PHE A 128 -2.27 -3.90 21.54
CA PHE A 128 -1.43 -4.84 20.80
C PHE A 128 -1.27 -6.19 21.50
N ILE A 129 -1.88 -6.37 22.65
CA ILE A 129 -1.78 -7.60 23.47
C ILE A 129 -3.09 -8.37 23.38
#